data_01bacebeb138f5e50f7c1d846678307a
#
_entry.id   01bacebeb138f5e50f7c1d846678307a
#
_cell.length_a   1.000
_cell.length_b   1.000
_cell.length_c   1.000
_cell.angle_alpha   90.00
_cell.angle_beta   90.00
_cell.angle_gamma   90.00
#
_symmetry.space_group_name_H-M   'P 1'
#
loop_
_entity.id
_entity.type
_entity.pdbx_description
1 polymer ?
#
loop_
_entity_poly.entity_id
_entity_poly.type
_entity_poly.pdbx_seq_one_letter_code
_entity_poly.pdbx_strand_id
1 'polypeptide(L)'
;MPAPHRHVSTISSKQLWLATILTFFFCLGEAAVGYFSNSLALMADAGHNFADALALALSAFALWMAAKPPDCKRTFGYHRVGILAALVNAAGLVVMAGAIFLKALQRLYSPEPVQSGPMIWIALLAIILNWGIAWWLSRAAKEDLNIRTAYLHMVGDAAASLGVVIAGMIIAFTGAYIADPIVSIIFAALVLWSSWSIITESIHVLLEAAPAGLDLAKVERAICAVTGVCDAHDLHVWTLCSGLIAGSCHIVVEDQSVTDSQQIHQNVAHMLEHDFKISHSTIQVETGDCGGHEHTTCSMHAHQHEHSQ
;
A
#
# COMPACT_ATOMS: atom_id res chain seq x y z
N MET A 1 -3.96 -37.46 -11.75
CA MET A 1 -2.54 -37.25 -11.44
C MET A 1 -2.45 -36.01 -10.59
N PRO A 2 -1.94 -36.05 -9.35
CA PRO A 2 -1.77 -34.86 -8.53
C PRO A 2 -0.62 -34.01 -9.11
N ALA A 3 -0.85 -32.70 -9.26
CA ALA A 3 0.17 -31.76 -9.70
C ALA A 3 1.34 -31.72 -8.70
N PRO A 4 2.59 -31.58 -9.16
CA PRO A 4 3.75 -31.54 -8.28
C PRO A 4 3.68 -30.25 -7.43
N HIS A 5 3.63 -30.40 -6.11
CA HIS A 5 3.83 -29.33 -5.15
C HIS A 5 5.23 -28.74 -5.40
N ARG A 6 5.29 -27.56 -6.04
CA ARG A 6 6.51 -26.77 -6.13
C ARG A 6 6.96 -26.43 -4.70
N HIS A 7 8.10 -26.95 -4.30
CA HIS A 7 8.80 -26.52 -3.10
C HIS A 7 9.20 -25.05 -3.29
N VAL A 8 8.35 -24.13 -2.82
CA VAL A 8 8.80 -22.78 -2.49
C VAL A 8 9.82 -22.99 -1.36
N SER A 9 11.07 -22.62 -1.59
CA SER A 9 12.12 -22.65 -0.58
C SER A 9 11.66 -21.75 0.57
N THR A 10 11.16 -22.40 1.63
CA THR A 10 10.71 -21.70 2.84
C THR A 10 11.95 -21.12 3.52
N ILE A 11 12.14 -19.80 3.36
CA ILE A 11 13.09 -19.07 4.19
C ILE A 11 12.71 -19.36 5.63
N SER A 12 13.63 -19.97 6.39
CA SER A 12 13.38 -20.28 7.79
C SER A 12 13.02 -19.01 8.56
N SER A 13 12.00 -19.06 9.42
CA SER A 13 11.60 -17.92 10.26
C SER A 13 12.79 -17.34 11.05
N LYS A 14 13.77 -18.15 11.43
CA LYS A 14 15.01 -17.71 12.08
C LYS A 14 15.89 -16.83 11.17
N GLN A 15 15.97 -17.16 9.88
CA GLN A 15 16.75 -16.38 8.91
C GLN A 15 16.09 -15.00 8.65
N LEU A 16 14.76 -14.99 8.60
CA LEU A 16 14.01 -13.73 8.45
C LEU A 16 14.20 -12.82 9.67
N TRP A 17 14.08 -13.35 10.89
CA TRP A 17 14.34 -12.61 12.12
C TRP A 17 15.77 -12.09 12.20
N LEU A 18 16.76 -12.91 11.85
CA LEU A 18 18.15 -12.49 11.84
C LEU A 18 18.41 -11.36 10.86
N ALA A 19 17.86 -11.46 9.63
CA ALA A 19 17.96 -10.40 8.63
C ALA A 19 17.33 -9.09 9.13
N THR A 20 16.13 -9.15 9.70
CA THR A 20 15.42 -7.97 10.23
C THR A 20 16.22 -7.30 11.36
N ILE A 21 16.76 -8.08 12.30
CA ILE A 21 17.58 -7.57 13.40
C ILE A 21 18.87 -6.92 12.86
N LEU A 22 19.52 -7.56 11.90
CA LEU A 22 20.76 -7.04 11.30
C LEU A 22 20.48 -5.72 10.57
N THR A 23 19.42 -5.65 9.77
CA THR A 23 18.99 -4.42 9.07
C THR A 23 18.68 -3.31 10.07
N PHE A 24 17.96 -3.61 11.15
CA PHE A 24 17.63 -2.63 12.18
C PHE A 24 18.88 -2.03 12.84
N PHE A 25 19.85 -2.87 13.22
CA PHE A 25 21.11 -2.38 13.80
C PHE A 25 21.97 -1.62 12.78
N PHE A 26 21.92 -2.03 11.51
CA PHE A 26 22.57 -1.30 10.44
C PHE A 26 21.97 0.11 10.28
N CYS A 27 20.65 0.25 10.23
CA CYS A 27 19.97 1.56 10.16
C CYS A 27 20.32 2.48 11.35
N LEU A 28 20.39 1.92 12.56
CA LEU A 28 20.81 2.69 13.73
C LEU A 28 22.27 3.16 13.59
N GLY A 29 23.16 2.31 13.12
CA GLY A 29 24.57 2.65 12.86
C GLY A 29 24.68 3.74 11.79
N GLU A 30 23.93 3.61 10.72
CA GLU A 30 23.85 4.58 9.61
C GLU A 30 23.34 5.94 10.10
N ALA A 31 22.25 5.96 10.87
CA ALA A 31 21.73 7.18 11.49
C ALA A 31 22.74 7.84 12.45
N ALA A 32 23.43 7.04 13.26
CA ALA A 32 24.47 7.55 14.16
C ALA A 32 25.64 8.18 13.36
N VAL A 33 26.14 7.48 12.34
CA VAL A 33 27.20 8.02 11.48
C VAL A 33 26.71 9.27 10.74
N GLY A 34 25.48 9.29 10.22
CA GLY A 34 24.87 10.45 9.57
C GLY A 34 24.83 11.67 10.49
N TYR A 35 24.43 11.46 11.74
CA TYR A 35 24.40 12.51 12.76
C TYR A 35 25.80 13.05 13.09
N PHE A 36 26.74 12.16 13.40
CA PHE A 36 28.11 12.56 13.79
C PHE A 36 28.93 13.12 12.61
N SER A 37 28.68 12.67 11.38
CA SER A 37 29.32 13.21 10.17
C SER A 37 28.65 14.49 9.67
N ASN A 38 27.53 14.91 10.27
CA ASN A 38 26.72 16.05 9.88
C ASN A 38 26.18 15.94 8.43
N SER A 39 25.91 14.70 7.95
CA SER A 39 25.37 14.44 6.61
C SER A 39 23.85 14.29 6.63
N LEU A 40 23.14 15.18 5.95
CA LEU A 40 21.69 15.07 5.77
C LEU A 40 21.31 13.97 4.78
N ALA A 41 22.13 13.72 3.76
CA ALA A 41 21.89 12.66 2.80
C ALA A 41 21.93 11.27 3.47
N LEU A 42 22.90 11.05 4.35
CA LEU A 42 23.00 9.81 5.12
C LEU A 42 21.86 9.67 6.14
N MET A 43 21.46 10.77 6.77
CA MET A 43 20.28 10.77 7.67
C MET A 43 18.98 10.46 6.94
N ALA A 44 18.84 10.92 5.69
CA ALA A 44 17.68 10.65 4.85
C ALA A 44 17.62 9.16 4.45
N ASP A 45 18.75 8.59 4.06
CA ASP A 45 18.90 7.17 3.70
C ASP A 45 18.58 6.27 4.90
N ALA A 46 19.22 6.53 6.05
CA ALA A 46 18.96 5.81 7.30
C ALA A 46 17.51 5.88 7.76
N GLY A 47 16.88 7.05 7.62
CA GLY A 47 15.47 7.25 7.98
C GLY A 47 14.52 6.49 7.08
N HIS A 48 14.78 6.44 5.78
CA HIS A 48 14.03 5.64 4.83
C HIS A 48 14.14 4.14 5.16
N ASN A 49 15.35 3.62 5.28
CA ASN A 49 15.62 2.23 5.65
C ASN A 49 14.97 1.83 6.99
N PHE A 50 14.97 2.75 7.99
CA PHE A 50 14.28 2.53 9.26
C PHE A 50 12.76 2.44 9.09
N ALA A 51 12.16 3.30 8.25
CA ALA A 51 10.73 3.29 7.99
C ALA A 51 10.29 2.02 7.25
N ASP A 52 11.13 1.45 6.38
CA ASP A 52 10.86 0.17 5.72
C ASP A 52 10.88 -0.99 6.72
N ALA A 53 11.85 -1.00 7.64
CA ALA A 53 11.86 -1.98 8.73
C ALA A 53 10.62 -1.84 9.63
N LEU A 54 10.18 -0.61 9.93
CA LEU A 54 8.97 -0.34 10.69
C LEU A 54 7.71 -0.78 9.91
N ALA A 55 7.65 -0.54 8.60
CA ALA A 55 6.53 -0.97 7.74
C ALA A 55 6.37 -2.49 7.75
N LEU A 56 7.47 -3.25 7.71
CA LEU A 56 7.45 -4.71 7.84
C LEU A 56 6.91 -5.16 9.21
N ALA A 57 7.36 -4.52 10.30
CA ALA A 57 6.87 -4.82 11.64
C ALA A 57 5.37 -4.51 11.80
N LEU A 58 4.93 -3.35 11.29
CA LEU A 58 3.53 -2.94 11.27
C LEU A 58 2.67 -3.87 10.41
N SER A 59 3.19 -4.33 9.27
CA SER A 59 2.50 -5.32 8.42
C SER A 59 2.33 -6.66 9.12
N ALA A 60 3.35 -7.15 9.82
CA ALA A 60 3.27 -8.37 10.61
C ALA A 60 2.25 -8.22 11.77
N PHE A 61 2.24 -7.09 12.45
CA PHE A 61 1.25 -6.76 13.47
C PHE A 61 -0.17 -6.72 12.90
N ALA A 62 -0.35 -6.09 11.74
CA ALA A 62 -1.63 -5.98 11.05
C ALA A 62 -2.18 -7.36 10.65
N LEU A 63 -1.33 -8.25 10.11
CA LEU A 63 -1.71 -9.63 9.78
C LEU A 63 -2.11 -10.41 11.03
N TRP A 64 -1.37 -10.26 12.13
CA TRP A 64 -1.73 -10.87 13.40
C TRP A 64 -3.07 -10.35 13.93
N MET A 65 -3.34 -9.05 13.81
CA MET A 65 -4.63 -8.46 14.18
C MET A 65 -5.76 -8.95 13.27
N ALA A 66 -5.54 -8.98 11.96
CA ALA A 66 -6.54 -9.41 10.98
C ALA A 66 -6.94 -10.90 11.13
N ALA A 67 -6.05 -11.72 11.70
CA ALA A 67 -6.34 -13.13 12.00
C ALA A 67 -7.27 -13.31 13.22
N LYS A 68 -7.55 -12.25 14.00
CA LYS A 68 -8.49 -12.33 15.13
C LYS A 68 -9.92 -12.38 14.61
N PRO A 69 -10.80 -13.20 15.25
CA PRO A 69 -12.20 -13.24 14.87
C PRO A 69 -12.89 -11.89 15.09
N PRO A 70 -13.95 -11.61 14.30
CA PRO A 70 -14.82 -10.46 14.55
C PRO A 70 -15.39 -10.47 15.98
N ASP A 71 -15.63 -9.30 16.55
CA ASP A 71 -16.28 -9.10 17.83
C ASP A 71 -17.55 -8.25 17.69
N CYS A 72 -18.33 -8.12 18.76
CA CYS A 72 -19.59 -7.35 18.77
C CYS A 72 -19.43 -5.86 18.44
N LYS A 73 -18.20 -5.32 18.54
CA LYS A 73 -17.88 -3.91 18.21
C LYS A 73 -17.26 -3.76 16.84
N ARG A 74 -16.67 -4.85 16.31
CA ARG A 74 -15.98 -4.89 15.01
C ARG A 74 -16.46 -6.09 14.22
N THR A 75 -17.63 -5.95 13.64
CA THR A 75 -18.33 -7.04 12.94
C THR A 75 -17.59 -7.51 11.69
N PHE A 76 -16.83 -6.64 11.02
CA PHE A 76 -15.90 -7.01 9.93
C PHE A 76 -14.50 -7.40 10.44
N GLY A 77 -14.29 -7.50 11.78
CA GLY A 77 -12.98 -7.82 12.35
C GLY A 77 -11.99 -6.65 12.29
N TYR A 78 -10.71 -6.98 12.20
CA TYR A 78 -9.62 -6.01 12.32
C TYR A 78 -8.89 -5.75 10.99
N HIS A 79 -9.51 -6.03 9.87
CA HIS A 79 -8.86 -5.94 8.55
C HIS A 79 -8.33 -4.54 8.22
N ARG A 80 -8.99 -3.46 8.67
CA ARG A 80 -8.55 -2.07 8.46
C ARG A 80 -7.33 -1.65 9.29
N VAL A 81 -6.87 -2.47 10.24
CA VAL A 81 -5.64 -2.16 11.02
C VAL A 81 -4.42 -2.05 10.11
N GLY A 82 -4.34 -2.86 9.04
CA GLY A 82 -3.27 -2.77 8.05
C GLY A 82 -3.24 -1.42 7.31
N ILE A 83 -4.41 -0.91 6.95
CA ILE A 83 -4.54 0.39 6.27
C ILE A 83 -4.11 1.53 7.21
N LEU A 84 -4.55 1.50 8.47
CA LEU A 84 -4.14 2.48 9.48
C LEU A 84 -2.63 2.42 9.75
N ALA A 85 -2.05 1.22 9.80
CA ALA A 85 -0.62 1.04 9.99
C ALA A 85 0.18 1.63 8.82
N ALA A 86 -0.24 1.38 7.57
CA ALA A 86 0.37 1.95 6.38
C ALA A 86 0.27 3.48 6.36
N LEU A 87 -0.90 4.04 6.72
CA LEU A 87 -1.13 5.48 6.80
C LEU A 87 -0.21 6.14 7.84
N VAL A 88 -0.11 5.57 9.05
CA VAL A 88 0.76 6.09 10.12
C VAL A 88 2.22 6.04 9.70
N ASN A 89 2.68 4.95 9.07
CA ASN A 89 4.04 4.84 8.57
C ASN A 89 4.33 5.89 7.49
N ALA A 90 3.45 6.02 6.50
CA ALA A 90 3.61 7.00 5.42
C ALA A 90 3.56 8.45 5.95
N ALA A 91 2.70 8.76 6.92
CA ALA A 91 2.67 10.08 7.58
C ALA A 91 3.98 10.37 8.32
N GLY A 92 4.54 9.38 9.02
CA GLY A 92 5.86 9.50 9.66
C GLY A 92 6.98 9.80 8.66
N LEU A 93 6.97 9.10 7.51
CA LEU A 93 7.90 9.36 6.39
C LEU A 93 7.77 10.79 5.85
N VAL A 94 6.55 11.28 5.66
CA VAL A 94 6.31 12.67 5.19
C VAL A 94 6.86 13.69 6.16
N VAL A 95 6.64 13.50 7.48
CA VAL A 95 7.17 14.41 8.51
C VAL A 95 8.69 14.40 8.51
N MET A 96 9.31 13.22 8.46
CA MET A 96 10.76 13.06 8.44
C MET A 96 11.39 13.67 7.17
N ALA A 97 10.88 13.28 5.99
CA ALA A 97 11.37 13.79 4.72
C ALA A 97 11.16 15.30 4.58
N GLY A 98 10.04 15.83 5.06
CA GLY A 98 9.77 17.26 5.12
C GLY A 98 10.77 18.02 6.00
N ALA A 99 11.10 17.49 7.18
CA ALA A 99 12.10 18.08 8.07
C ALA A 99 13.50 18.08 7.43
N ILE A 100 13.90 16.97 6.79
CA ILE A 100 15.19 16.86 6.07
C ILE A 100 15.20 17.84 4.88
N PHE A 101 14.13 17.91 4.11
CA PHE A 101 14.00 18.81 2.97
C PHE A 101 14.18 20.28 3.38
N LEU A 102 13.48 20.72 4.43
CA LEU A 102 13.60 22.08 4.95
C LEU A 102 15.01 22.39 5.45
N LYS A 103 15.63 21.45 6.15
CA LYS A 103 16.99 21.62 6.64
C LYS A 103 18.01 21.63 5.50
N ALA A 104 17.81 20.78 4.48
CA ALA A 104 18.65 20.79 3.29
C ALA A 104 18.53 22.10 2.49
N LEU A 105 17.32 22.67 2.37
CA LEU A 105 17.14 24.01 1.78
C LEU A 105 17.92 25.07 2.54
N GLN A 106 17.90 25.07 3.88
CA GLN A 106 18.70 26.00 4.69
C GLN A 106 20.19 25.86 4.41
N ARG A 107 20.69 24.60 4.29
CA ARG A 107 22.10 24.32 4.00
C ARG A 107 22.55 24.66 2.58
N LEU A 108 21.63 24.81 1.63
CA LEU A 108 21.98 25.37 0.32
C LEU A 108 22.46 26.83 0.41
N TYR A 109 21.85 27.62 1.31
CA TYR A 109 22.24 29.03 1.52
C TYR A 109 23.41 29.19 2.50
N SER A 110 23.57 28.26 3.44
CA SER A 110 24.62 28.27 4.45
C SER A 110 25.20 26.87 4.61
N PRO A 111 26.09 26.43 3.69
CA PRO A 111 26.67 25.08 3.71
C PRO A 111 27.45 24.84 5.02
N GLU A 112 27.16 23.73 5.67
CA GLU A 112 27.85 23.28 6.87
C GLU A 112 28.89 22.22 6.52
N PRO A 113 30.04 22.17 7.29
CA PRO A 113 31.04 21.13 7.05
C PRO A 113 30.48 19.73 7.33
N VAL A 114 30.74 18.81 6.39
CA VAL A 114 30.36 17.40 6.44
C VAL A 114 31.62 16.54 6.46
N GLN A 115 31.65 15.52 7.31
CA GLN A 115 32.76 14.57 7.35
C GLN A 115 32.55 13.49 6.26
N SER A 116 33.18 13.69 5.11
CA SER A 116 33.02 12.82 3.94
C SER A 116 33.54 11.38 4.15
N GLY A 117 34.57 11.18 4.97
CA GLY A 117 35.17 9.86 5.20
C GLY A 117 34.16 8.86 5.79
N PRO A 118 33.63 9.08 7.00
CA PRO A 118 32.61 8.20 7.58
C PRO A 118 31.37 8.04 6.70
N MET A 119 30.92 9.13 6.06
CA MET A 119 29.79 9.13 5.12
C MET A 119 30.00 8.15 3.98
N ILE A 120 31.16 8.17 3.31
CA ILE A 120 31.48 7.27 2.20
C ILE A 120 31.53 5.81 2.65
N TRP A 121 32.19 5.52 3.79
CA TRP A 121 32.35 4.14 4.24
C TRP A 121 31.05 3.47 4.58
N ILE A 122 30.14 4.15 5.30
CA ILE A 122 28.87 3.56 5.69
C ILE A 122 27.94 3.41 4.46
N ALA A 123 27.96 4.38 3.53
CA ALA A 123 27.18 4.28 2.29
C ALA A 123 27.70 3.17 1.36
N LEU A 124 29.01 2.92 1.30
CA LEU A 124 29.58 1.77 0.58
C LEU A 124 29.13 0.45 1.22
N LEU A 125 29.08 0.38 2.54
CA LEU A 125 28.56 -0.80 3.24
C LEU A 125 27.08 -1.02 2.93
N ALA A 126 26.26 0.04 2.88
CA ALA A 126 24.86 -0.02 2.48
C ALA A 126 24.72 -0.57 1.05
N ILE A 127 25.52 -0.10 0.10
CA ILE A 127 25.53 -0.61 -1.28
C ILE A 127 25.85 -2.11 -1.31
N ILE A 128 26.88 -2.55 -0.58
CA ILE A 128 27.28 -3.95 -0.54
C ILE A 128 26.15 -4.83 0.00
N LEU A 129 25.49 -4.40 1.07
CA LEU A 129 24.39 -5.14 1.67
C LEU A 129 23.18 -5.20 0.73
N ASN A 130 22.72 -4.06 0.22
CA ASN A 130 21.53 -3.99 -0.65
C ASN A 130 21.78 -4.70 -1.98
N TRP A 131 22.96 -4.51 -2.60
CA TRP A 131 23.33 -5.21 -3.82
C TRP A 131 23.49 -6.72 -3.60
N GLY A 132 24.05 -7.14 -2.47
CA GLY A 132 24.16 -8.55 -2.10
C GLY A 132 22.81 -9.23 -1.98
N ILE A 133 21.83 -8.57 -1.33
CA ILE A 133 20.45 -9.05 -1.23
C ILE A 133 19.79 -9.06 -2.61
N ALA A 134 19.90 -7.99 -3.39
CA ALA A 134 19.37 -7.93 -4.75
C ALA A 134 19.92 -9.05 -5.63
N TRP A 135 21.22 -9.29 -5.60
CA TRP A 135 21.85 -10.36 -6.35
C TRP A 135 21.33 -11.75 -5.95
N TRP A 136 21.13 -11.98 -4.64
CA TRP A 136 20.54 -13.21 -4.14
C TRP A 136 19.10 -13.41 -4.61
N LEU A 137 18.28 -12.34 -4.61
CA LEU A 137 16.88 -12.38 -5.06
C LEU A 137 16.75 -12.46 -6.59
N SER A 138 17.77 -12.09 -7.37
CA SER A 138 17.70 -11.89 -8.82
C SER A 138 17.20 -13.09 -9.62
N ARG A 139 17.48 -14.32 -9.16
CA ARG A 139 17.03 -15.55 -9.82
C ARG A 139 15.54 -15.80 -9.59
N ALA A 140 15.10 -15.70 -8.35
CA ALA A 140 13.70 -15.92 -7.98
C ALA A 140 12.79 -14.77 -8.46
N ALA A 141 13.31 -13.55 -8.61
CA ALA A 141 12.61 -12.39 -9.13
C ALA A 141 12.12 -12.53 -10.59
N LYS A 142 12.63 -13.51 -11.34
CA LYS A 142 12.17 -13.81 -12.70
C LYS A 142 10.87 -14.60 -12.73
N GLU A 143 10.55 -15.31 -11.65
CA GLU A 143 9.44 -16.26 -11.59
C GLU A 143 8.30 -15.77 -10.66
N ASP A 144 8.59 -14.86 -9.73
CA ASP A 144 7.64 -14.38 -8.73
C ASP A 144 7.61 -12.84 -8.70
N LEU A 145 6.40 -12.27 -8.85
CA LEU A 145 6.19 -10.82 -8.92
C LEU A 145 6.51 -10.13 -7.58
N ASN A 146 6.22 -10.79 -6.44
CA ASN A 146 6.50 -10.23 -5.12
C ASN A 146 8.02 -10.17 -4.89
N ILE A 147 8.75 -11.22 -5.26
CA ILE A 147 10.22 -11.25 -5.17
C ILE A 147 10.85 -10.22 -6.13
N ARG A 148 10.24 -10.00 -7.30
CA ARG A 148 10.67 -8.97 -8.24
C ARG A 148 10.52 -7.57 -7.65
N THR A 149 9.45 -7.30 -6.92
CA THR A 149 9.25 -6.01 -6.23
C THR A 149 10.31 -5.80 -5.15
N ALA A 150 10.59 -6.82 -4.33
CA ALA A 150 11.65 -6.75 -3.32
C ALA A 150 13.05 -6.58 -3.96
N TYR A 151 13.33 -7.24 -5.08
CA TYR A 151 14.56 -7.05 -5.85
C TYR A 151 14.73 -5.61 -6.33
N LEU A 152 13.68 -5.03 -6.94
CA LEU A 152 13.71 -3.65 -7.44
C LEU A 152 13.88 -2.64 -6.30
N HIS A 153 13.28 -2.89 -5.14
CA HIS A 153 13.46 -2.08 -3.95
C HIS A 153 14.92 -2.07 -3.50
N MET A 154 15.55 -3.23 -3.32
CA MET A 154 16.96 -3.32 -2.95
C MET A 154 17.90 -2.66 -3.96
N VAL A 155 17.60 -2.75 -5.27
CA VAL A 155 18.35 -2.04 -6.31
C VAL A 155 18.17 -0.53 -6.17
N GLY A 156 16.96 -0.06 -5.85
CA GLY A 156 16.66 1.34 -5.56
C GLY A 156 17.48 1.88 -4.39
N ASP A 157 17.52 1.13 -3.28
CA ASP A 157 18.28 1.52 -2.07
C ASP A 157 19.79 1.54 -2.34
N ALA A 158 20.31 0.57 -3.10
CA ALA A 158 21.72 0.59 -3.53
C ALA A 158 22.05 1.81 -4.42
N ALA A 159 21.11 2.18 -5.32
CA ALA A 159 21.27 3.38 -6.16
C ALA A 159 21.18 4.67 -5.32
N ALA A 160 20.35 4.69 -4.32
CA ALA A 160 20.23 5.77 -3.35
C ALA A 160 21.55 5.97 -2.59
N SER A 161 22.06 4.91 -1.96
CA SER A 161 23.34 4.95 -1.24
C SER A 161 24.52 5.31 -2.19
N LEU A 162 24.45 4.96 -3.48
CA LEU A 162 25.43 5.41 -4.47
C LEU A 162 25.42 6.95 -4.62
N GLY A 163 24.26 7.58 -4.58
CA GLY A 163 24.12 9.04 -4.54
C GLY A 163 24.86 9.66 -3.35
N VAL A 164 24.75 9.02 -2.16
CA VAL A 164 25.47 9.44 -0.94
C VAL A 164 26.98 9.32 -1.12
N VAL A 165 27.48 8.20 -1.72
CA VAL A 165 28.92 8.02 -2.02
C VAL A 165 29.42 9.10 -2.97
N ILE A 166 28.67 9.40 -4.03
CA ILE A 166 29.05 10.44 -5.01
C ILE A 166 29.14 11.80 -4.32
N ALA A 167 28.16 12.18 -3.49
CA ALA A 167 28.19 13.42 -2.72
C ALA A 167 29.41 13.45 -1.79
N GLY A 168 29.68 12.36 -1.06
CA GLY A 168 30.84 12.23 -0.20
C GLY A 168 32.17 12.38 -0.93
N MET A 169 32.31 11.81 -2.13
CA MET A 169 33.50 11.97 -2.98
C MET A 169 33.64 13.42 -3.46
N ILE A 170 32.57 14.06 -3.92
CA ILE A 170 32.61 15.48 -4.31
C ILE A 170 33.12 16.32 -3.14
N ILE A 171 32.59 16.12 -1.94
CA ILE A 171 33.01 16.82 -0.72
C ILE A 171 34.49 16.56 -0.43
N ALA A 172 34.94 15.30 -0.50
CA ALA A 172 36.31 14.90 -0.19
C ALA A 172 37.35 15.54 -1.14
N PHE A 173 37.05 15.64 -2.42
CA PHE A 173 37.98 16.13 -3.43
C PHE A 173 37.91 17.66 -3.66
N THR A 174 36.74 18.26 -3.49
CA THR A 174 36.49 19.67 -3.82
C THR A 174 36.21 20.56 -2.64
N GLY A 175 35.88 20.01 -1.46
CA GLY A 175 35.38 20.77 -0.31
C GLY A 175 33.96 21.36 -0.52
N ALA A 176 33.26 20.96 -1.60
CA ALA A 176 31.95 21.49 -1.93
C ALA A 176 30.85 20.84 -1.07
N TYR A 177 30.67 21.32 0.18
CA TYR A 177 29.68 20.80 1.13
C TYR A 177 28.23 20.90 0.63
N ILE A 178 27.97 21.68 -0.41
CA ILE A 178 26.64 21.80 -1.04
C ILE A 178 26.15 20.48 -1.69
N ALA A 179 27.02 19.52 -1.96
CA ALA A 179 26.68 18.24 -2.55
C ALA A 179 25.75 17.42 -1.62
N ASP A 180 25.98 17.46 -0.30
CA ASP A 180 25.14 16.76 0.68
C ASP A 180 23.67 17.25 0.68
N PRO A 181 23.36 18.55 0.84
CA PRO A 181 21.98 19.02 0.80
C PRO A 181 21.31 18.81 -0.57
N ILE A 182 22.03 18.83 -1.68
CA ILE A 182 21.44 18.55 -3.00
C ILE A 182 20.94 17.11 -3.06
N VAL A 183 21.76 16.14 -2.67
CA VAL A 183 21.38 14.72 -2.64
C VAL A 183 20.25 14.50 -1.62
N SER A 184 20.29 15.16 -0.47
CA SER A 184 19.25 15.11 0.55
C SER A 184 17.90 15.61 0.04
N ILE A 185 17.87 16.68 -0.76
CA ILE A 185 16.64 17.21 -1.38
C ILE A 185 16.07 16.20 -2.38
N ILE A 186 16.91 15.59 -3.20
CA ILE A 186 16.48 14.58 -4.17
C ILE A 186 15.83 13.39 -3.42
N PHE A 187 16.48 12.89 -2.38
CA PHE A 187 15.94 11.81 -1.56
C PHE A 187 14.63 12.18 -0.88
N ALA A 188 14.60 13.33 -0.20
CA ALA A 188 13.39 13.79 0.46
C ALA A 188 12.23 13.93 -0.52
N ALA A 189 12.46 14.45 -1.73
CA ALA A 189 11.45 14.58 -2.76
C ALA A 189 10.93 13.20 -3.26
N LEU A 190 11.81 12.21 -3.43
CA LEU A 190 11.42 10.85 -3.81
C LEU A 190 10.59 10.18 -2.71
N VAL A 191 10.99 10.31 -1.44
CA VAL A 191 10.26 9.77 -0.29
C VAL A 191 8.89 10.45 -0.16
N LEU A 192 8.81 11.77 -0.30
CA LEU A 192 7.54 12.50 -0.26
C LEU A 192 6.60 12.04 -1.38
N TRP A 193 7.12 11.87 -2.58
CA TRP A 193 6.32 11.41 -3.73
C TRP A 193 5.78 9.98 -3.54
N SER A 194 6.63 9.05 -3.10
CA SER A 194 6.20 7.66 -2.85
C SER A 194 5.20 7.57 -1.68
N SER A 195 5.45 8.30 -0.59
CA SER A 195 4.56 8.33 0.57
C SER A 195 3.19 8.92 0.26
N TRP A 196 3.12 9.90 -0.68
CA TRP A 196 1.86 10.51 -1.10
C TRP A 196 0.89 9.49 -1.69
N SER A 197 1.39 8.57 -2.51
CA SER A 197 0.58 7.49 -3.10
C SER A 197 -0.02 6.60 -2.01
N ILE A 198 0.77 6.21 -1.00
CA ILE A 198 0.30 5.37 0.11
C ILE A 198 -0.75 6.09 0.95
N ILE A 199 -0.55 7.38 1.22
CA ILE A 199 -1.51 8.20 1.98
C ILE A 199 -2.83 8.31 1.23
N THR A 200 -2.80 8.66 -0.05
CA THR A 200 -4.03 8.82 -0.87
C THR A 200 -4.79 7.50 -0.99
N GLU A 201 -4.11 6.39 -1.24
CA GLU A 201 -4.72 5.06 -1.29
C GLU A 201 -5.33 4.65 0.07
N SER A 202 -4.60 4.87 1.16
CA SER A 202 -5.11 4.60 2.51
C SER A 202 -6.36 5.41 2.85
N ILE A 203 -6.36 6.71 2.49
CA ILE A 203 -7.51 7.59 2.69
C ILE A 203 -8.71 7.12 1.85
N HIS A 204 -8.50 6.75 0.57
CA HIS A 204 -9.57 6.24 -0.28
C HIS A 204 -10.22 4.99 0.34
N VAL A 205 -9.43 4.04 0.85
CA VAL A 205 -9.96 2.85 1.51
C VAL A 205 -10.73 3.20 2.80
N LEU A 206 -10.22 4.16 3.59
CA LEU A 206 -10.90 4.59 4.81
C LEU A 206 -12.20 5.37 4.54
N LEU A 207 -12.27 6.08 3.42
CA LEU A 207 -13.47 6.78 2.94
C LEU A 207 -14.43 5.87 2.17
N GLU A 208 -14.20 4.55 2.18
CA GLU A 208 -15.05 3.55 1.51
C GLU A 208 -15.20 3.77 0.01
N ALA A 209 -14.16 4.32 -0.62
CA ALA A 209 -14.13 4.50 -2.06
C ALA A 209 -14.13 3.16 -2.79
N ALA A 210 -14.70 3.16 -3.99
CA ALA A 210 -14.67 2.01 -4.88
C ALA A 210 -13.22 1.60 -5.22
N PRO A 211 -12.96 0.30 -5.40
CA PRO A 211 -11.63 -0.18 -5.76
C PRO A 211 -11.12 0.48 -7.04
N ALA A 212 -9.84 0.84 -7.06
CA ALA A 212 -9.22 1.43 -8.25
C ALA A 212 -9.34 0.48 -9.46
N GLY A 213 -9.85 1.00 -10.58
CA GLY A 213 -10.04 0.25 -11.82
C GLY A 213 -11.34 -0.55 -11.92
N LEU A 214 -12.20 -0.55 -10.89
CA LEU A 214 -13.52 -1.13 -10.96
C LEU A 214 -14.50 -0.11 -11.60
N ASP A 215 -15.10 -0.49 -12.71
CA ASP A 215 -16.14 0.29 -13.39
C ASP A 215 -17.52 -0.11 -12.84
N LEU A 216 -18.10 0.74 -11.97
CA LEU A 216 -19.40 0.47 -11.36
C LEU A 216 -20.53 0.32 -12.38
N ALA A 217 -20.48 1.06 -13.49
CA ALA A 217 -21.47 0.91 -14.56
C ALA A 217 -21.40 -0.46 -15.26
N LYS A 218 -20.22 -1.11 -15.27
CA LYS A 218 -20.12 -2.50 -15.75
C LYS A 218 -20.67 -3.48 -14.73
N VAL A 219 -20.46 -3.23 -13.42
CA VAL A 219 -21.05 -4.09 -12.37
C VAL A 219 -22.56 -4.03 -12.44
N GLU A 220 -23.15 -2.85 -12.51
CA GLU A 220 -24.59 -2.62 -12.61
C GLU A 220 -25.20 -3.33 -13.81
N ARG A 221 -24.61 -3.13 -15.00
CA ARG A 221 -25.05 -3.84 -16.22
C ARG A 221 -24.94 -5.36 -16.11
N ALA A 222 -23.92 -5.87 -15.44
CA ALA A 222 -23.77 -7.30 -15.22
C ALA A 222 -24.83 -7.84 -14.26
N ILE A 223 -25.23 -7.08 -13.23
CA ILE A 223 -26.34 -7.42 -12.34
C ILE A 223 -27.66 -7.49 -13.14
N CYS A 224 -27.97 -6.47 -13.94
CA CYS A 224 -29.16 -6.43 -14.79
C CYS A 224 -29.19 -7.53 -15.87
N ALA A 225 -28.02 -8.07 -16.26
CA ALA A 225 -27.94 -9.18 -17.20
C ALA A 225 -28.25 -10.56 -16.58
N VAL A 226 -28.35 -10.65 -15.25
CA VAL A 226 -28.71 -11.90 -14.58
C VAL A 226 -30.20 -12.19 -14.80
N THR A 227 -30.48 -13.41 -15.23
CA THR A 227 -31.88 -13.82 -15.53
C THR A 227 -32.80 -13.65 -14.33
N GLY A 228 -33.88 -12.92 -14.47
CA GLY A 228 -34.87 -12.62 -13.44
C GLY A 228 -34.65 -11.28 -12.73
N VAL A 229 -33.56 -10.55 -13.02
CA VAL A 229 -33.33 -9.16 -12.57
C VAL A 229 -33.92 -8.22 -13.61
N CYS A 230 -34.76 -7.30 -13.19
CA CYS A 230 -35.40 -6.28 -14.02
C CYS A 230 -34.63 -4.96 -13.98
N ASP A 231 -34.14 -4.60 -12.82
CA ASP A 231 -33.33 -3.39 -12.58
C ASP A 231 -32.38 -3.58 -11.40
N ALA A 232 -31.38 -2.74 -11.32
CA ALA A 232 -30.43 -2.68 -10.20
C ALA A 232 -30.11 -1.22 -9.86
N HIS A 233 -30.18 -0.86 -8.59
CA HIS A 233 -29.90 0.50 -8.12
C HIS A 233 -29.25 0.49 -6.74
N ASP A 234 -28.87 1.66 -6.24
CA ASP A 234 -28.20 1.85 -4.96
C ASP A 234 -26.96 0.97 -4.79
N LEU A 235 -26.17 0.88 -5.87
CA LEU A 235 -24.96 0.07 -5.90
C LEU A 235 -23.81 0.81 -5.19
N HIS A 236 -23.39 0.26 -4.07
CA HIS A 236 -22.20 0.69 -3.34
C HIS A 236 -21.16 -0.43 -3.32
N VAL A 237 -19.93 -0.09 -3.64
CA VAL A 237 -18.80 -1.05 -3.59
C VAL A 237 -17.63 -0.36 -2.93
N TRP A 238 -17.03 -1.02 -1.94
CA TRP A 238 -15.90 -0.45 -1.21
C TRP A 238 -14.85 -1.52 -0.86
N THR A 239 -13.63 -1.07 -0.62
CA THR A 239 -12.53 -1.93 -0.16
C THR A 239 -12.52 -2.00 1.36
N LEU A 240 -12.55 -3.20 1.93
CA LEU A 240 -12.35 -3.44 3.37
C LEU A 240 -10.87 -3.51 3.72
N CYS A 241 -10.10 -4.27 2.95
CA CYS A 241 -8.64 -4.37 3.01
C CYS A 241 -8.11 -4.92 1.67
N SER A 242 -6.80 -5.07 1.54
CA SER A 242 -6.19 -5.65 0.35
C SER A 242 -6.78 -7.02 0.03
N GLY A 243 -7.43 -7.15 -1.13
CA GLY A 243 -8.05 -8.39 -1.61
C GLY A 243 -9.43 -8.71 -1.04
N LEU A 244 -10.00 -7.86 -0.17
CA LEU A 244 -11.38 -8.04 0.35
C LEU A 244 -12.24 -6.83 -0.04
N ILE A 245 -13.14 -7.05 -1.00
CA ILE A 245 -14.09 -6.06 -1.50
C ILE A 245 -15.48 -6.43 -1.02
N ALA A 246 -16.20 -5.43 -0.52
CA ALA A 246 -17.60 -5.55 -0.14
C ALA A 246 -18.48 -4.69 -1.04
N GLY A 247 -19.75 -5.06 -1.15
CA GLY A 247 -20.73 -4.27 -1.87
C GLY A 247 -22.14 -4.45 -1.34
N SER A 248 -22.97 -3.46 -1.59
CA SER A 248 -24.42 -3.53 -1.39
C SER A 248 -25.14 -3.03 -2.63
N CYS A 249 -26.26 -3.61 -2.95
CA CYS A 249 -27.13 -3.15 -4.02
C CYS A 249 -28.58 -3.58 -3.78
N HIS A 250 -29.50 -2.90 -4.46
CA HIS A 250 -30.89 -3.31 -4.59
C HIS A 250 -31.10 -3.90 -5.98
N ILE A 251 -31.86 -4.99 -6.06
CA ILE A 251 -32.28 -5.59 -7.32
C ILE A 251 -33.80 -5.66 -7.36
N VAL A 252 -34.37 -5.26 -8.49
CA VAL A 252 -35.81 -5.37 -8.74
C VAL A 252 -36.07 -6.65 -9.49
N VAL A 253 -37.04 -7.42 -9.03
CA VAL A 253 -37.51 -8.67 -9.63
C VAL A 253 -39.04 -8.65 -9.77
N GLU A 254 -39.60 -9.48 -10.66
CA GLU A 254 -41.05 -9.67 -10.71
C GLU A 254 -41.58 -10.29 -9.42
N ASP A 255 -42.89 -10.09 -9.12
CA ASP A 255 -43.54 -10.71 -7.98
C ASP A 255 -43.50 -12.24 -8.13
N GLN A 256 -42.79 -12.90 -7.21
CA GLN A 256 -42.54 -14.33 -7.26
C GLN A 256 -42.34 -14.92 -5.85
N SER A 257 -42.17 -16.23 -5.77
CA SER A 257 -41.93 -16.89 -4.50
C SER A 257 -40.59 -16.50 -3.89
N VAL A 258 -40.46 -16.51 -2.57
CA VAL A 258 -39.21 -16.28 -1.85
C VAL A 258 -38.10 -17.25 -2.31
N THR A 259 -38.50 -18.49 -2.65
CA THR A 259 -37.53 -19.52 -3.14
C THR A 259 -36.94 -19.13 -4.49
N ASP A 260 -37.76 -18.61 -5.43
CA ASP A 260 -37.29 -18.18 -6.73
C ASP A 260 -36.41 -16.94 -6.63
N SER A 261 -36.81 -15.97 -5.78
CA SER A 261 -36.00 -14.78 -5.47
C SER A 261 -34.64 -15.15 -4.85
N GLN A 262 -34.59 -16.19 -4.00
CA GLN A 262 -33.33 -16.67 -3.44
C GLN A 262 -32.38 -17.21 -4.49
N GLN A 263 -32.90 -17.87 -5.54
CA GLN A 263 -32.06 -18.35 -6.64
C GLN A 263 -31.44 -17.18 -7.44
N ILE A 264 -32.23 -16.13 -7.70
CA ILE A 264 -31.72 -14.91 -8.37
C ILE A 264 -30.64 -14.25 -7.52
N HIS A 265 -30.91 -14.07 -6.22
CA HIS A 265 -29.94 -13.54 -5.26
C HIS A 265 -28.63 -14.31 -5.31
N GLN A 266 -28.65 -15.64 -5.28
CA GLN A 266 -27.44 -16.48 -5.34
C GLN A 266 -26.68 -16.32 -6.66
N ASN A 267 -27.38 -16.21 -7.78
CA ASN A 267 -26.78 -16.01 -9.09
C ASN A 267 -26.07 -14.65 -9.16
N VAL A 268 -26.71 -13.59 -8.65
CA VAL A 268 -26.08 -12.25 -8.57
C VAL A 268 -24.87 -12.28 -7.66
N ALA A 269 -24.98 -12.85 -6.45
CA ALA A 269 -23.87 -12.94 -5.51
C ALA A 269 -22.67 -13.72 -6.11
N HIS A 270 -22.93 -14.83 -6.77
CA HIS A 270 -21.89 -15.63 -7.44
C HIS A 270 -21.20 -14.86 -8.58
N MET A 271 -21.97 -14.14 -9.40
CA MET A 271 -21.44 -13.30 -10.47
C MET A 271 -20.57 -12.17 -9.90
N LEU A 272 -21.03 -11.47 -8.85
CA LEU A 272 -20.27 -10.42 -8.18
C LEU A 272 -18.92 -10.93 -7.63
N GLU A 273 -18.91 -12.12 -7.02
CA GLU A 273 -17.69 -12.73 -6.50
C GLU A 273 -16.76 -13.19 -7.63
N HIS A 274 -17.28 -13.90 -8.62
CA HIS A 274 -16.47 -14.53 -9.66
C HIS A 274 -15.89 -13.49 -10.63
N ASP A 275 -16.71 -12.58 -11.15
CA ASP A 275 -16.33 -11.67 -12.23
C ASP A 275 -15.72 -10.36 -11.73
N PHE A 276 -16.18 -9.87 -10.58
CA PHE A 276 -15.74 -8.58 -10.01
C PHE A 276 -14.97 -8.68 -8.71
N LYS A 277 -14.79 -9.89 -8.16
CA LYS A 277 -14.07 -10.14 -6.89
C LYS A 277 -14.73 -9.47 -5.67
N ILE A 278 -16.03 -9.17 -5.75
CA ILE A 278 -16.81 -8.64 -4.63
C ILE A 278 -17.22 -9.84 -3.76
N SER A 279 -16.39 -10.14 -2.78
CA SER A 279 -16.47 -11.37 -1.97
C SER A 279 -17.48 -11.29 -0.82
N HIS A 280 -17.95 -10.09 -0.48
CA HIS A 280 -18.96 -9.89 0.55
C HIS A 280 -20.04 -8.96 0.01
N SER A 281 -21.18 -9.51 -0.38
CA SER A 281 -22.29 -8.74 -0.95
C SER A 281 -23.53 -8.80 -0.05
N THR A 282 -24.21 -7.67 0.09
CA THR A 282 -25.56 -7.56 0.67
C THR A 282 -26.49 -7.11 -0.44
N ILE A 283 -27.44 -7.95 -0.79
CA ILE A 283 -28.37 -7.71 -1.90
C ILE A 283 -29.77 -7.64 -1.34
N GLN A 284 -30.40 -6.48 -1.47
CA GLN A 284 -31.81 -6.31 -1.17
C GLN A 284 -32.62 -6.68 -2.42
N VAL A 285 -33.64 -7.51 -2.27
CA VAL A 285 -34.54 -7.89 -3.35
C VAL A 285 -35.85 -7.13 -3.19
N GLU A 286 -36.23 -6.41 -4.22
CA GLU A 286 -37.45 -5.62 -4.30
C GLU A 286 -38.36 -6.15 -5.41
N THR A 287 -39.67 -6.00 -5.24
CA THR A 287 -40.64 -6.35 -6.28
C THR A 287 -41.13 -5.09 -7.00
N GLY A 288 -41.15 -5.12 -8.33
CA GLY A 288 -41.62 -4.01 -9.14
C GLY A 288 -41.98 -4.46 -10.54
N ASP A 289 -42.65 -3.56 -11.31
CA ASP A 289 -42.95 -3.81 -12.71
C ASP A 289 -41.67 -3.77 -13.54
N CYS A 290 -41.34 -4.84 -14.24
CA CYS A 290 -40.23 -4.93 -15.17
C CYS A 290 -40.46 -4.19 -16.51
N GLY A 291 -41.49 -3.34 -16.56
CA GLY A 291 -41.90 -2.56 -17.72
C GLY A 291 -41.27 -1.17 -17.79
N GLY A 292 -40.02 -1.08 -18.28
CA GLY A 292 -39.56 0.13 -18.94
C GLY A 292 -39.07 1.28 -18.09
N HIS A 293 -38.24 1.03 -17.08
CA HIS A 293 -37.43 2.10 -16.51
C HIS A 293 -36.16 2.29 -17.35
N GLU A 294 -35.99 3.49 -17.92
CA GLU A 294 -34.71 3.92 -18.48
C GLU A 294 -33.67 3.78 -17.33
N HIS A 295 -32.60 3.04 -17.57
CA HIS A 295 -31.49 2.84 -16.66
C HIS A 295 -30.95 4.21 -16.23
N THR A 296 -31.39 4.70 -15.10
CA THR A 296 -30.85 5.91 -14.50
C THR A 296 -29.51 5.53 -13.87
N THR A 297 -28.45 5.97 -14.54
CA THR A 297 -27.09 6.00 -14.01
C THR A 297 -27.10 6.41 -12.55
N CYS A 298 -26.33 5.70 -11.73
CA CYS A 298 -26.06 5.92 -10.31
C CYS A 298 -26.14 7.41 -9.90
N SER A 299 -27.33 7.89 -9.63
CA SER A 299 -27.53 9.19 -9.01
C SER A 299 -27.64 8.92 -7.52
N MET A 300 -26.64 9.41 -6.76
CA MET A 300 -26.79 9.56 -5.32
C MET A 300 -27.92 10.59 -5.07
N HIS A 301 -29.15 10.15 -5.20
CA HIS A 301 -30.28 10.94 -4.70
C HIS A 301 -30.29 10.77 -3.19
N ALA A 302 -29.92 11.86 -2.49
CA ALA A 302 -30.24 12.01 -1.10
C ALA A 302 -31.73 11.67 -0.93
N HIS A 303 -32.02 10.58 -0.20
CA HIS A 303 -33.38 10.28 0.22
C HIS A 303 -33.89 11.48 1.05
N GLN A 304 -34.64 12.37 0.42
CA GLN A 304 -35.53 13.27 1.14
C GLN A 304 -36.63 12.39 1.71
N HIS A 305 -36.51 12.01 2.97
CA HIS A 305 -37.65 11.48 3.75
C HIS A 305 -38.69 12.61 3.83
N GLU A 306 -39.64 12.62 2.91
CA GLU A 306 -40.90 13.33 3.11
C GLU A 306 -41.66 12.58 4.22
N HIS A 307 -41.52 13.04 5.43
CA HIS A 307 -42.46 12.78 6.48
C HIS A 307 -43.75 13.54 6.12
N SER A 308 -44.67 12.88 5.38
CA SER A 308 -46.06 13.31 5.31
C SER A 308 -46.68 13.08 6.68
N GLN A 309 -47.18 14.15 7.27
CA GLN A 309 -47.98 14.26 8.48
C GLN A 309 -49.30 13.50 8.36
#